data_c550135eb84cdf0041872c7cbf56d732
#
_entry.id   c550135eb84cdf0041872c7cbf56d732
#
_cell.length_a   1.000
_cell.length_b   1.000
_cell.length_c   1.000
_cell.angle_alpha   90.00
_cell.angle_beta   90.00
_cell.angle_gamma   90.00
#
_symmetry.space_group_name_H-M   'P 1'
#
loop_
_entity.id
_entity.type
_entity.pdbx_description
1 polymer ?
#
loop_
_entity_poly.entity_id
_entity_poly.type
_entity_poly.pdbx_seq_one_letter_code
_entity_poly.pdbx_strand_id
1 'polypeptide(L)'
;VLIVVPLATFRWWLLLRAIGLSVDPKQTFLLTWIGNFFNTTLPGAVTGDVVKGYYVIKAQQEEGRTRALMTLLIDRFVGLFGLIVMAFLALVFNIELILSQENMHSLAWLITALFFLTVFFYFVAMFPFKEGQDPFIRLFNKLPASKITIKVYSAFKRFQHQKKILMLTLMLAIGIHSLIALIFFQVAHLIGV
;
A
#
# COMPACT_ATOMS: atom_id res chain seq x y z
N VAL A 1 3.20 16.93 -6.84
CA VAL A 1 3.78 16.73 -5.50
C VAL A 1 2.90 17.39 -4.44
N LEU A 2 2.48 18.68 -4.61
CA LEU A 2 1.72 19.44 -3.61
C LEU A 2 0.36 18.80 -3.21
N ILE A 3 -0.29 18.04 -4.10
CA ILE A 3 -1.56 17.36 -3.82
C ILE A 3 -1.31 15.90 -3.37
N VAL A 4 -0.36 15.24 -3.98
CA VAL A 4 -0.05 13.82 -3.74
C VAL A 4 0.40 13.57 -2.30
N VAL A 5 1.27 14.44 -1.76
CA VAL A 5 1.81 14.29 -0.39
C VAL A 5 0.73 14.46 0.68
N PRO A 6 -0.15 15.48 0.63
CA PRO A 6 -1.29 15.57 1.55
C PRO A 6 -2.22 14.36 1.51
N LEU A 7 -2.53 13.83 0.32
CA LEU A 7 -3.37 12.63 0.17
C LEU A 7 -2.68 11.38 0.77
N ALA A 8 -1.39 11.21 0.53
CA ALA A 8 -0.60 10.12 1.12
C ALA A 8 -0.51 10.25 2.64
N THR A 9 -0.38 11.47 3.15
CA THR A 9 -0.42 11.77 4.60
C THR A 9 -1.75 11.38 5.20
N PHE A 10 -2.84 11.82 4.59
CA PHE A 10 -4.19 11.54 5.05
C PHE A 10 -4.47 10.03 5.05
N ARG A 11 -4.04 9.30 4.01
CA ARG A 11 -4.14 7.85 3.93
C ARG A 11 -3.44 7.18 5.12
N TRP A 12 -2.18 7.53 5.39
CA TRP A 12 -1.42 6.96 6.49
C TRP A 12 -2.01 7.34 7.88
N TRP A 13 -2.45 8.58 8.03
CA TRP A 13 -3.11 9.02 9.26
C TRP A 13 -4.40 8.24 9.56
N LEU A 14 -5.20 7.91 8.54
CA LEU A 14 -6.37 7.05 8.70
C LEU A 14 -5.98 5.64 9.21
N LEU A 15 -4.89 5.07 8.71
CA LEU A 15 -4.39 3.77 9.16
C LEU A 15 -3.91 3.82 10.62
N LEU A 16 -3.21 4.88 11.02
CA LEU A 16 -2.79 5.08 12.41
C LEU A 16 -4.01 5.14 13.34
N ARG A 17 -5.03 5.91 12.99
CA ARG A 17 -6.27 6.01 13.79
C ARG A 17 -7.05 4.69 13.84
N ALA A 18 -7.07 3.93 12.75
CA ALA A 18 -7.79 2.66 12.67
C ALA A 18 -7.34 1.62 13.71
N ILE A 19 -6.08 1.68 14.13
CA ILE A 19 -5.51 0.78 15.15
C ILE A 19 -5.38 1.43 16.53
N GLY A 20 -6.03 2.57 16.74
CA GLY A 20 -6.10 3.24 18.05
C GLY A 20 -4.85 4.05 18.41
N LEU A 21 -4.03 4.44 17.44
CA LEU A 21 -2.92 5.35 17.68
C LEU A 21 -3.36 6.81 17.48
N SER A 22 -3.26 7.60 18.56
CA SER A 22 -3.53 9.04 18.51
C SER A 22 -2.28 9.77 18.06
N VAL A 23 -2.16 10.03 16.77
CA VAL A 23 -1.09 10.86 16.20
C VAL A 23 -1.72 12.11 15.60
N ASP A 24 -1.17 13.27 15.92
CA ASP A 24 -1.64 14.55 15.39
C ASP A 24 -1.48 14.57 13.85
N PRO A 25 -2.50 15.04 13.11
CA PRO A 25 -2.42 15.20 11.66
C PRO A 25 -1.21 16.04 11.20
N LYS A 26 -0.86 17.10 11.93
CA LYS A 26 0.29 17.95 11.62
C LYS A 26 1.60 17.17 11.76
N GLN A 27 1.74 16.38 12.82
CA GLN A 27 2.91 15.52 13.02
C GLN A 27 3.00 14.45 11.92
N THR A 28 1.87 13.82 11.56
CA THR A 28 1.81 12.84 10.46
C THR A 28 2.23 13.47 9.13
N PHE A 29 1.78 14.70 8.86
CA PHE A 29 2.16 15.47 7.67
C PHE A 29 3.67 15.74 7.64
N LEU A 30 4.23 16.26 8.72
CA LEU A 30 5.66 16.53 8.84
C LEU A 30 6.50 15.26 8.62
N LEU A 31 6.11 14.15 9.27
CA LEU A 31 6.80 12.87 9.12
C LEU A 31 6.70 12.32 7.69
N THR A 32 5.59 12.55 6.99
CA THR A 32 5.44 12.15 5.59
C THR A 32 6.37 12.96 4.69
N TRP A 33 6.49 14.27 4.90
CA TRP A 33 7.43 15.10 4.17
C TRP A 33 8.89 14.70 4.42
N ILE A 34 9.26 14.51 5.67
CA ILE A 34 10.60 14.03 6.06
C ILE A 34 10.88 12.69 5.38
N GLY A 35 9.93 11.74 5.44
CA GLY A 35 10.09 10.44 4.80
C GLY A 35 10.26 10.54 3.29
N ASN A 36 9.48 11.38 2.61
CA ASN A 36 9.62 11.60 1.18
C ASN A 36 10.98 12.23 0.82
N PHE A 37 11.47 13.18 1.61
CA PHE A 37 12.80 13.73 1.44
C PHE A 37 13.87 12.64 1.49
N PHE A 38 13.84 11.78 2.50
CA PHE A 38 14.81 10.69 2.62
C PHE A 38 14.67 9.62 1.53
N ASN A 39 13.44 9.32 1.07
CA ASN A 39 13.22 8.42 -0.06
C ASN A 39 13.77 8.95 -1.39
N THR A 40 13.84 10.29 -1.54
CA THR A 40 14.35 10.92 -2.76
C THR A 40 15.86 11.14 -2.72
N THR A 41 16.40 11.40 -1.52
CA THR A 41 17.81 11.81 -1.36
C THR A 41 18.74 10.63 -1.12
N LEU A 42 18.25 9.59 -0.41
CA LEU A 42 19.05 8.42 -0.08
C LEU A 42 18.70 7.23 -0.98
N PRO A 43 19.67 6.42 -1.39
CA PRO A 43 19.43 5.22 -2.14
C PRO A 43 18.65 4.22 -1.29
N GLY A 44 17.48 3.79 -1.79
CA GLY A 44 16.60 2.80 -1.15
C GLY A 44 15.16 3.29 -0.99
N ALA A 45 14.24 2.59 -1.62
CA ALA A 45 12.81 2.93 -1.64
C ALA A 45 12.11 2.89 -0.26
N VAL A 46 12.81 2.46 0.79
CA VAL A 46 12.27 2.21 2.14
C VAL A 46 12.89 3.13 3.19
N THR A 47 13.92 3.89 2.84
CA THR A 47 14.69 4.70 3.80
C THR A 47 13.82 5.73 4.53
N GLY A 48 12.94 6.41 3.81
CA GLY A 48 11.99 7.35 4.41
C GLY A 48 10.98 6.71 5.35
N ASP A 49 10.58 5.45 5.11
CA ASP A 49 9.68 4.75 6.02
C ASP A 49 10.39 4.31 7.30
N VAL A 50 11.68 3.96 7.22
CA VAL A 50 12.49 3.71 8.42
C VAL A 50 12.55 4.96 9.28
N VAL A 51 12.76 6.12 8.66
CA VAL A 51 12.78 7.42 9.37
C VAL A 51 11.40 7.73 9.98
N LYS A 52 10.32 7.61 9.22
CA LYS A 52 8.94 7.75 9.75
C LYS A 52 8.70 6.80 10.92
N GLY A 53 9.07 5.53 10.74
CA GLY A 53 8.93 4.49 11.76
C GLY A 53 9.64 4.85 13.05
N TYR A 54 10.89 5.28 12.96
CA TYR A 54 11.69 5.69 14.10
C TYR A 54 11.00 6.79 14.92
N TYR A 55 10.55 7.87 14.27
CA TYR A 55 9.91 8.99 14.97
C TYR A 55 8.55 8.60 15.57
N VAL A 56 7.74 7.82 14.86
CA VAL A 56 6.43 7.38 15.39
C VAL A 56 6.62 6.42 16.56
N ILE A 57 7.58 5.49 16.49
CA ILE A 57 7.90 4.56 17.56
C ILE A 57 8.38 5.31 18.81
N LYS A 58 9.25 6.31 18.62
CA LYS A 58 9.78 7.11 19.74
C LYS A 58 8.67 7.88 20.49
N ALA A 59 7.60 8.26 19.77
CA ALA A 59 6.45 8.97 20.34
C ALA A 59 5.44 8.03 21.02
N GLN A 60 5.58 6.70 20.93
CA GLN A 60 4.63 5.73 21.46
C GLN A 60 5.21 4.92 22.62
N GLN A 61 4.33 4.50 23.53
CA GLN A 61 4.62 3.49 24.54
C GLN A 61 4.88 2.12 23.87
N GLU A 62 5.48 1.16 24.58
CA GLU A 62 5.94 -0.11 23.99
C GLU A 62 4.90 -0.86 23.16
N GLU A 63 3.67 -0.96 23.64
CA GLU A 63 2.58 -1.60 22.90
C GLU A 63 2.21 -0.85 21.59
N GLY A 64 2.33 0.47 21.57
CA GLY A 64 2.09 1.31 20.40
C GLY A 64 3.14 1.16 19.30
N ARG A 65 4.38 0.81 19.66
CA ARG A 65 5.52 0.69 18.73
C ARG A 65 5.28 -0.34 17.65
N THR A 66 4.88 -1.54 18.04
CA THR A 66 4.56 -2.63 17.09
C THR A 66 3.39 -2.26 16.19
N ARG A 67 2.35 -1.61 16.74
CA ARG A 67 1.19 -1.14 15.97
C ARG A 67 1.62 -0.09 14.94
N ALA A 68 2.45 0.87 15.32
CA ALA A 68 2.96 1.89 14.42
C ALA A 68 3.74 1.31 13.23
N LEU A 69 4.64 0.34 13.47
CA LEU A 69 5.34 -0.37 12.41
C LEU A 69 4.39 -1.11 11.46
N MET A 70 3.35 -1.73 12.00
CA MET A 70 2.34 -2.42 11.18
C MET A 70 1.61 -1.46 10.24
N THR A 71 1.34 -0.20 10.66
CA THR A 71 0.69 0.76 9.75
C THR A 71 1.56 1.14 8.56
N LEU A 72 2.87 1.23 8.74
CA LEU A 72 3.79 1.51 7.62
C LEU A 72 3.78 0.37 6.61
N LEU A 73 3.79 -0.89 7.09
CA LEU A 73 3.65 -2.05 6.20
C LEU A 73 2.32 -2.03 5.45
N ILE A 74 1.21 -1.83 6.15
CA ILE A 74 -0.13 -1.77 5.54
C ILE A 74 -0.20 -0.61 4.53
N ASP A 75 0.34 0.56 4.85
CA ASP A 75 0.36 1.71 3.94
C ASP A 75 1.10 1.38 2.62
N ARG A 76 2.21 0.65 2.70
CA ARG A 76 2.95 0.17 1.52
C ARG A 76 2.14 -0.84 0.72
N PHE A 77 1.52 -1.84 1.37
CA PHE A 77 0.69 -2.81 0.68
C PHE A 77 -0.54 -2.19 0.04
N VAL A 78 -1.23 -1.27 0.72
CA VAL A 78 -2.36 -0.53 0.15
C VAL A 78 -1.93 0.31 -1.05
N GLY A 79 -0.75 0.96 -0.97
CA GLY A 79 -0.17 1.69 -2.10
C GLY A 79 0.11 0.77 -3.28
N LEU A 80 0.76 -0.37 -3.05
CA LEU A 80 1.04 -1.38 -4.08
C LEU A 80 -0.26 -1.93 -4.70
N PHE A 81 -1.28 -2.21 -3.89
CA PHE A 81 -2.59 -2.64 -4.37
C PHE A 81 -3.24 -1.60 -5.27
N GLY A 82 -3.19 -0.32 -4.87
CA GLY A 82 -3.70 0.77 -5.70
C GLY A 82 -2.98 0.85 -7.05
N LEU A 83 -1.67 0.64 -7.07
CA LEU A 83 -0.87 0.59 -8.30
C LEU A 83 -1.27 -0.58 -9.20
N ILE A 84 -1.41 -1.79 -8.65
CA ILE A 84 -1.82 -2.99 -9.39
C ILE A 84 -3.23 -2.82 -9.97
N VAL A 85 -4.16 -2.26 -9.19
CA VAL A 85 -5.52 -1.96 -9.67
C VAL A 85 -5.48 -0.98 -10.82
N MET A 86 -4.70 0.10 -10.72
CA MET A 86 -4.54 1.06 -11.81
C MET A 86 -3.90 0.45 -13.05
N ALA A 87 -2.88 -0.38 -12.90
CA ALA A 87 -2.25 -1.10 -14.01
C ALA A 87 -3.25 -2.04 -14.71
N PHE A 88 -4.07 -2.75 -13.93
CA PHE A 88 -5.11 -3.62 -14.48
C PHE A 88 -6.22 -2.84 -15.19
N LEU A 89 -6.67 -1.71 -14.64
CA LEU A 89 -7.63 -0.84 -15.32
C LEU A 89 -7.05 -0.30 -16.64
N ALA A 90 -5.81 0.18 -16.62
CA ALA A 90 -5.14 0.64 -17.84
C ALA A 90 -5.06 -0.47 -18.91
N LEU A 91 -4.79 -1.72 -18.49
CA LEU A 91 -4.79 -2.88 -19.38
C LEU A 91 -6.17 -3.12 -19.98
N VAL A 92 -7.23 -3.11 -19.17
CA VAL A 92 -8.61 -3.36 -19.64
C VAL A 92 -9.07 -2.28 -20.61
N PHE A 93 -8.77 -1.01 -20.33
CA PHE A 93 -9.17 0.11 -21.20
C PHE A 93 -8.38 0.17 -22.52
N ASN A 94 -7.21 -0.48 -22.60
CA ASN A 94 -6.37 -0.51 -23.80
C ASN A 94 -6.17 -1.94 -24.32
N ILE A 95 -7.13 -2.83 -24.10
CA ILE A 95 -6.99 -4.26 -24.39
C ILE A 95 -6.71 -4.52 -25.88
N GLU A 96 -7.35 -3.78 -26.80
CA GLU A 96 -7.15 -3.92 -28.23
C GLU A 96 -5.71 -3.59 -28.64
N LEU A 97 -5.15 -2.48 -28.09
CA LEU A 97 -3.76 -2.09 -28.34
C LEU A 97 -2.77 -3.14 -27.82
N ILE A 98 -3.06 -3.71 -26.64
CA ILE A 98 -2.21 -4.70 -26.00
C ILE A 98 -2.24 -6.03 -26.75
N LEU A 99 -3.42 -6.45 -27.21
CA LEU A 99 -3.60 -7.68 -27.98
C LEU A 99 -3.00 -7.60 -29.40
N SER A 100 -2.86 -6.39 -29.96
CA SER A 100 -2.22 -6.19 -31.26
C SER A 100 -0.68 -6.32 -31.22
N GLN A 101 -0.08 -6.34 -30.02
CA GLN A 101 1.38 -6.38 -29.84
C GLN A 101 1.79 -7.64 -29.06
N GLU A 102 2.39 -8.61 -29.75
CA GLU A 102 2.84 -9.89 -29.14
C GLU A 102 3.75 -9.68 -27.93
N ASN A 103 4.64 -8.68 -27.98
CA ASN A 103 5.56 -8.36 -26.90
C ASN A 103 4.87 -7.94 -25.60
N MET A 104 3.61 -7.50 -25.65
CA MET A 104 2.83 -7.06 -24.47
C MET A 104 2.00 -8.18 -23.84
N HIS A 105 1.84 -9.33 -24.49
CA HIS A 105 1.03 -10.41 -23.94
C HIS A 105 1.55 -10.93 -22.61
N SER A 106 2.86 -11.13 -22.48
CA SER A 106 3.48 -11.58 -21.21
C SER A 106 3.26 -10.59 -20.08
N LEU A 107 3.38 -9.29 -20.37
CA LEU A 107 3.13 -8.22 -19.40
C LEU A 107 1.66 -8.19 -18.98
N ALA A 108 0.73 -8.34 -19.93
CA ALA A 108 -0.71 -8.40 -19.66
C ALA A 108 -1.06 -9.56 -18.75
N TRP A 109 -0.52 -10.76 -19.02
CA TRP A 109 -0.70 -11.93 -18.16
C TRP A 109 -0.15 -11.71 -16.74
N LEU A 110 1.03 -11.11 -16.63
CA LEU A 110 1.64 -10.80 -15.34
C LEU A 110 0.78 -9.83 -14.52
N ILE A 111 0.32 -8.73 -15.13
CA ILE A 111 -0.54 -7.75 -14.46
C ILE A 111 -1.84 -8.40 -14.01
N THR A 112 -2.47 -9.20 -14.88
CA THR A 112 -3.71 -9.91 -14.59
C THR A 112 -3.53 -10.90 -13.43
N ALA A 113 -2.47 -11.69 -13.45
CA ALA A 113 -2.14 -12.63 -12.38
C ALA A 113 -1.90 -11.92 -11.04
N LEU A 114 -1.13 -10.82 -11.04
CA LEU A 114 -0.89 -9.99 -9.86
C LEU A 114 -2.17 -9.37 -9.32
N PHE A 115 -3.05 -8.90 -10.19
CA PHE A 115 -4.35 -8.34 -9.80
C PHE A 115 -5.21 -9.38 -9.06
N PHE A 116 -5.40 -10.56 -9.64
CA PHE A 116 -6.20 -11.60 -9.00
C PHE A 116 -5.55 -12.14 -7.73
N LEU A 117 -4.23 -12.28 -7.70
CA LEU A 117 -3.49 -12.67 -6.48
C LEU A 117 -3.69 -11.63 -5.36
N THR A 118 -3.62 -10.35 -5.70
CA THR A 118 -3.81 -9.23 -4.76
C THR A 118 -5.23 -9.20 -4.21
N VAL A 119 -6.24 -9.32 -5.09
CA VAL A 119 -7.66 -9.36 -4.70
C VAL A 119 -7.92 -10.57 -3.80
N PHE A 120 -7.39 -11.74 -4.17
CA PHE A 120 -7.51 -12.96 -3.36
C PHE A 120 -6.88 -12.79 -1.98
N PHE A 121 -5.65 -12.25 -1.90
CA PHE A 121 -4.97 -11.98 -0.65
C PHE A 121 -5.78 -11.02 0.24
N TYR A 122 -6.31 -9.94 -0.35
CA TYR A 122 -7.13 -8.97 0.36
C TYR A 122 -8.41 -9.60 0.90
N PHE A 123 -9.08 -10.43 0.08
CA PHE A 123 -10.28 -11.16 0.47
C PHE A 123 -10.01 -12.10 1.65
N VAL A 124 -8.94 -12.90 1.56
CA VAL A 124 -8.52 -13.84 2.60
C VAL A 124 -8.17 -13.11 3.90
N ALA A 125 -7.41 -12.00 3.81
CA ALA A 125 -7.01 -11.22 4.98
C ALA A 125 -8.21 -10.56 5.69
N MET A 126 -9.27 -10.22 4.93
CA MET A 126 -10.50 -9.63 5.47
C MET A 126 -11.54 -10.67 5.92
N PHE A 127 -11.32 -11.95 5.65
CA PHE A 127 -12.23 -12.99 6.08
C PHE A 127 -12.14 -13.24 7.59
N PRO A 128 -13.27 -13.25 8.33
CA PRO A 128 -13.27 -13.39 9.77
C PRO A 128 -13.11 -14.86 10.18
N PHE A 129 -11.90 -15.39 10.11
CA PHE A 129 -11.60 -16.71 10.68
C PHE A 129 -11.56 -16.64 12.21
N LYS A 130 -12.04 -17.68 12.88
CA LYS A 130 -11.93 -17.82 14.33
C LYS A 130 -10.46 -17.95 14.75
N GLU A 131 -10.10 -17.37 15.89
CA GLU A 131 -8.74 -17.51 16.44
C GLU A 131 -8.32 -18.98 16.56
N GLY A 132 -7.11 -19.30 16.10
CA GLY A 132 -6.56 -20.67 16.11
C GLY A 132 -7.03 -21.57 14.97
N GLN A 133 -8.07 -21.23 14.23
CA GLN A 133 -8.60 -22.04 13.11
C GLN A 133 -8.29 -21.46 11.73
N ASP A 134 -7.41 -20.48 11.65
CA ASP A 134 -7.04 -19.83 10.40
C ASP A 134 -6.15 -20.76 9.55
N PRO A 135 -6.67 -21.28 8.43
CA PRO A 135 -5.93 -22.24 7.60
C PRO A 135 -4.72 -21.57 6.91
N PHE A 136 -4.78 -20.26 6.69
CA PHE A 136 -3.70 -19.53 6.02
C PHE A 136 -2.50 -19.33 6.93
N ILE A 137 -2.69 -19.15 8.23
CA ILE A 137 -1.57 -19.12 9.19
C ILE A 137 -0.84 -20.47 9.18
N ARG A 138 -1.58 -21.59 9.12
CA ARG A 138 -0.98 -22.93 9.04
C ARG A 138 -0.22 -23.13 7.72
N LEU A 139 -0.79 -22.63 6.61
CA LEU A 139 -0.14 -22.70 5.30
C LEU A 139 1.14 -21.86 5.27
N PHE A 140 1.08 -20.62 5.75
CA PHE A 140 2.22 -19.71 5.76
C PHE A 140 3.36 -20.19 6.66
N ASN A 141 3.07 -20.91 7.74
CA ASN A 141 4.10 -21.54 8.58
C ASN A 141 4.97 -22.56 7.84
N LYS A 142 4.50 -23.11 6.71
CA LYS A 142 5.24 -24.06 5.87
C LYS A 142 6.14 -23.37 4.84
N LEU A 143 6.01 -22.07 4.63
CA LEU A 143 6.78 -21.32 3.64
C LEU A 143 8.16 -20.89 4.19
N PRO A 144 9.21 -20.85 3.36
CA PRO A 144 10.56 -20.47 3.79
C PRO A 144 10.63 -19.04 4.36
N ALA A 145 9.73 -18.14 3.96
CA ALA A 145 9.60 -16.76 4.48
C ALA A 145 8.47 -16.60 5.52
N SER A 146 8.13 -17.66 6.24
CA SER A 146 6.96 -17.73 7.15
C SER A 146 6.85 -16.55 8.13
N LYS A 147 7.94 -16.13 8.75
CA LYS A 147 7.95 -15.05 9.74
C LYS A 147 7.49 -13.71 9.16
N ILE A 148 7.89 -13.38 7.93
CA ILE A 148 7.52 -12.13 7.26
C ILE A 148 6.08 -12.22 6.77
N THR A 149 5.72 -13.30 6.09
CA THR A 149 4.38 -13.51 5.54
C THR A 149 3.31 -13.50 6.63
N ILE A 150 3.57 -14.16 7.77
CA ILE A 150 2.66 -14.17 8.92
C ILE A 150 2.54 -12.77 9.54
N LYS A 151 3.65 -12.02 9.67
CA LYS A 151 3.60 -10.65 10.18
C LYS A 151 2.73 -9.74 9.30
N VAL A 152 2.90 -9.81 8.00
CA VAL A 152 2.11 -9.05 7.02
C VAL A 152 0.64 -9.46 7.10
N TYR A 153 0.35 -10.75 7.03
CA TYR A 153 -1.01 -11.27 7.14
C TYR A 153 -1.70 -10.87 8.45
N SER A 154 -1.02 -11.03 9.59
CA SER A 154 -1.53 -10.63 10.91
C SER A 154 -1.75 -9.12 11.02
N ALA A 155 -0.91 -8.31 10.37
CA ALA A 155 -1.11 -6.87 10.30
C ALA A 155 -2.42 -6.52 9.60
N PHE A 156 -2.68 -7.12 8.42
CA PHE A 156 -3.96 -6.95 7.71
C PHE A 156 -5.16 -7.43 8.54
N LYS A 157 -5.02 -8.56 9.19
CA LYS A 157 -6.10 -9.14 10.00
C LYS A 157 -6.53 -8.25 11.16
N ARG A 158 -5.64 -7.42 11.72
CA ARG A 158 -5.99 -6.40 12.71
C ARG A 158 -6.96 -5.34 12.18
N PHE A 159 -6.97 -5.11 10.87
CA PHE A 159 -7.90 -4.20 10.20
C PHE A 159 -9.20 -4.86 9.74
N GLN A 160 -9.40 -6.15 9.97
CA GLN A 160 -10.62 -6.86 9.50
C GLN A 160 -11.92 -6.22 10.01
N HIS A 161 -11.90 -5.57 11.18
CA HIS A 161 -13.03 -4.83 11.73
C HIS A 161 -13.14 -3.39 11.21
N GLN A 162 -12.13 -2.91 10.50
CA GLN A 162 -12.03 -1.55 9.96
C GLN A 162 -12.12 -1.53 8.42
N LYS A 163 -12.98 -2.39 7.86
CA LYS A 163 -13.12 -2.57 6.40
C LYS A 163 -13.38 -1.26 5.65
N LYS A 164 -14.17 -0.35 6.23
CA LYS A 164 -14.45 0.97 5.64
C LYS A 164 -13.18 1.82 5.49
N ILE A 165 -12.30 1.80 6.49
CA ILE A 165 -11.04 2.56 6.45
C ILE A 165 -10.10 1.95 5.43
N LEU A 166 -9.99 0.62 5.37
CA LEU A 166 -9.16 -0.04 4.35
C LEU A 166 -9.67 0.22 2.93
N MET A 167 -10.98 0.20 2.70
CA MET A 167 -11.55 0.55 1.41
C MET A 167 -11.26 2.02 1.04
N LEU A 168 -11.44 2.95 1.99
CA LEU A 168 -11.13 4.36 1.78
C LEU A 168 -9.66 4.58 1.48
N THR A 169 -8.75 3.91 2.20
CA THR A 169 -7.30 4.03 1.96
C THR A 169 -6.90 3.43 0.61
N LEU A 170 -7.58 2.39 0.14
CA LEU A 170 -7.38 1.84 -1.20
C LEU A 170 -7.88 2.81 -2.27
N MET A 171 -9.06 3.43 -2.11
CA MET A 171 -9.55 4.46 -3.02
C MET A 171 -8.61 5.66 -3.10
N LEU A 172 -8.07 6.09 -1.95
CA LEU A 172 -7.04 7.13 -1.91
C LEU A 172 -5.77 6.72 -2.65
N ALA A 173 -5.34 5.46 -2.53
CA ALA A 173 -4.17 4.95 -3.25
C ALA A 173 -4.39 4.96 -4.77
N ILE A 174 -5.55 4.50 -5.24
CA ILE A 174 -5.94 4.57 -6.66
C ILE A 174 -5.95 6.03 -7.13
N GLY A 175 -6.58 6.94 -6.38
CA GLY A 175 -6.61 8.37 -6.69
C GLY A 175 -5.22 9.00 -6.78
N ILE A 176 -4.31 8.65 -5.87
CA ILE A 176 -2.91 9.10 -5.89
C ILE A 176 -2.21 8.63 -7.16
N HIS A 177 -2.34 7.35 -7.52
CA HIS A 177 -1.72 6.81 -8.73
C HIS A 177 -2.33 7.40 -10.00
N SER A 178 -3.66 7.65 -10.03
CA SER A 178 -4.31 8.35 -11.13
C SER A 178 -3.77 9.76 -11.33
N LEU A 179 -3.58 10.52 -10.24
CA LEU A 179 -2.99 11.86 -10.30
C LEU A 179 -1.55 11.83 -10.81
N ILE A 180 -0.76 10.86 -10.37
CA ILE A 180 0.61 10.67 -10.85
C ILE A 180 0.61 10.35 -12.34
N ALA A 181 -0.24 9.44 -12.80
CA ALA A 181 -0.38 9.09 -14.21
C ALA A 181 -0.79 10.30 -15.07
N LEU A 182 -1.74 11.11 -14.58
CA LEU A 182 -2.14 12.34 -15.27
C LEU A 182 -1.00 13.36 -15.38
N ILE A 183 -0.19 13.51 -14.33
CA ILE A 183 0.99 14.40 -14.37
C ILE A 183 1.98 13.92 -15.42
N PHE A 184 2.29 12.61 -15.45
CA PHE A 184 3.18 12.05 -16.46
C PHE A 184 2.63 12.21 -17.88
N PHE A 185 1.33 12.00 -18.08
CA PHE A 185 0.66 12.20 -19.35
C PHE A 185 0.77 13.66 -19.83
N GLN A 186 0.53 14.63 -18.94
CA GLN A 186 0.65 16.05 -19.29
C GLN A 186 2.10 16.43 -19.62
N VAL A 187 3.07 15.92 -18.86
CA VAL A 187 4.49 16.17 -19.16
C VAL A 187 4.87 15.57 -20.52
N ALA A 188 4.47 14.32 -20.80
CA ALA A 188 4.72 13.68 -22.10
C ALA A 188 4.13 14.51 -23.25
N HIS A 189 2.90 14.96 -23.12
CA HIS A 189 2.23 15.80 -24.12
C HIS A 189 2.95 17.15 -24.34
N LEU A 190 3.48 17.76 -23.28
CA LEU A 190 4.21 19.03 -23.38
C LEU A 190 5.56 18.89 -24.08
N ILE A 191 6.22 17.74 -23.98
CA ILE A 191 7.51 17.46 -24.64
C ILE A 191 7.35 16.81 -26.02
N GLY A 192 6.11 16.64 -26.50
CA GLY A 192 5.80 16.16 -27.86
C GLY A 192 5.94 14.65 -28.04
N VAL A 193 5.77 13.88 -26.98
CA VAL A 193 5.77 12.39 -26.98
C VAL A 193 4.37 11.87 -26.83
#